data_2193191254f3e7e4cb3c6d752f1a0053
#
_entry.id   2193191254f3e7e4cb3c6d752f1a0053
#
_cell.length_a   1.000
_cell.length_b   1.000
_cell.length_c   1.000
_cell.angle_alpha   90.00
_cell.angle_beta   90.00
_cell.angle_gamma   90.00
#
_symmetry.space_group_name_H-M   'P 1'
#
loop_
_entity.id
_entity.type
_entity.pdbx_description
1 polymer ?
#
loop_
_entity_poly.entity_id
_entity_poly.type
_entity_poly.pdbx_seq_one_letter_code
_entity_poly.pdbx_strand_id
1 'polypeptide(L)'
;KDWPHAAITHLESPGSFGLSKENWRYIRYAKGGEELYDVKTDRYEWRNLAGQKKYLPTLERLRALAPKKFAKLVKPKVDTLPPLKWKPLAGDAKAPPSKPDGNPFDVVFINQSKRKVELFWMDRTGGRKPYALIVPGAQYAQQTRPGAVWMIAEAEGKAGKSLGYFEVGDRAARAVVPK
;
A
#
# COMPACT_ATOMS: atom_id res chain seq x y z
N LYS A 1 8.71 38.02 -10.28
CA LYS A 1 10.05 37.38 -10.33
C LYS A 1 9.84 35.93 -10.66
N ASP A 2 10.37 35.46 -11.80
CA ASP A 2 10.30 34.06 -12.17
C ASP A 2 11.17 33.24 -11.20
N TRP A 3 10.62 32.13 -10.70
CA TRP A 3 11.34 31.23 -9.81
C TRP A 3 12.40 30.45 -10.61
N PRO A 4 13.71 30.60 -10.32
CA PRO A 4 14.77 30.06 -11.17
C PRO A 4 14.92 28.53 -11.08
N HIS A 5 14.35 27.91 -10.05
CA HIS A 5 14.48 26.49 -9.77
C HIS A 5 13.27 25.69 -10.28
N ALA A 6 13.46 24.40 -10.54
CA ALA A 6 12.36 23.46 -10.74
C ALA A 6 11.77 23.08 -9.37
N ALA A 7 10.45 23.02 -9.28
CA ALA A 7 9.78 22.44 -8.12
C ALA A 7 9.71 20.91 -8.33
N ILE A 8 10.16 20.14 -7.34
CA ILE A 8 10.18 18.67 -7.41
C ILE A 8 9.34 18.11 -6.27
N THR A 9 8.41 17.21 -6.63
CA THR A 9 7.58 16.45 -5.72
C THR A 9 7.93 14.98 -5.86
N HIS A 10 8.40 14.34 -4.79
CA HIS A 10 8.64 12.90 -4.76
C HIS A 10 7.31 12.16 -4.63
N LEU A 11 7.14 11.13 -5.46
CA LEU A 11 6.00 10.22 -5.40
C LEU A 11 6.35 9.01 -4.51
N GLU A 12 5.37 8.18 -4.22
CA GLU A 12 5.47 7.07 -3.26
C GLU A 12 6.67 6.13 -3.47
N SER A 13 6.99 5.82 -4.74
CA SER A 13 8.11 4.92 -5.05
C SER A 13 9.40 5.69 -5.34
N PRO A 14 10.55 5.35 -4.70
CA PRO A 14 11.84 5.95 -5.04
C PRO A 14 12.14 5.85 -6.54
N GLY A 15 12.51 6.97 -7.14
CA GLY A 15 12.67 7.07 -8.60
C GLY A 15 11.46 7.63 -9.32
N SER A 16 10.30 7.73 -8.65
CA SER A 16 9.11 8.41 -9.15
C SER A 16 9.03 9.82 -8.61
N PHE A 17 8.81 10.78 -9.48
CA PHE A 17 8.68 12.20 -9.10
C PHE A 17 7.91 13.00 -10.15
N GLY A 18 7.32 14.10 -9.72
CA GLY A 18 6.82 15.17 -10.55
C GLY A 18 7.78 16.38 -10.51
N LEU A 19 8.04 17.01 -11.62
CA LEU A 19 8.86 18.21 -11.78
C LEU A 19 8.05 19.28 -12.49
N SER A 20 7.98 20.46 -11.88
CA SER A 20 7.33 21.63 -12.48
C SER A 20 8.37 22.72 -12.72
N LYS A 21 8.43 23.22 -13.95
CA LYS A 21 9.26 24.38 -14.32
C LYS A 21 8.62 25.15 -15.46
N GLU A 22 8.49 26.46 -15.29
CA GLU A 22 7.78 27.34 -16.25
C GLU A 22 6.33 26.81 -16.43
N ASN A 23 5.91 26.59 -17.67
CA ASN A 23 4.59 26.04 -18.02
C ASN A 23 4.60 24.49 -18.15
N TRP A 24 5.69 23.84 -17.78
CA TRP A 24 5.84 22.41 -17.99
C TRP A 24 5.67 21.61 -16.70
N ARG A 25 4.89 20.53 -16.77
CA ARG A 25 4.85 19.46 -15.81
C ARG A 25 5.46 18.20 -16.42
N TYR A 26 6.52 17.68 -15.79
CA TYR A 26 7.15 16.42 -16.16
C TYR A 26 7.00 15.42 -15.03
N ILE A 27 6.51 14.22 -15.32
CA ILE A 27 6.37 13.14 -14.38
C ILE A 27 7.21 11.96 -14.85
N ARG A 28 7.96 11.36 -13.95
CA ARG A 28 8.72 10.15 -14.21
C ARG A 28 8.35 9.10 -13.18
N TYR A 29 8.12 7.88 -13.65
CA TYR A 29 7.84 6.74 -12.82
C TYR A 29 9.08 5.86 -12.69
N ALA A 30 9.29 5.23 -11.51
CA ALA A 30 10.43 4.38 -11.21
C ALA A 30 10.62 3.21 -12.21
N LYS A 31 9.52 2.76 -12.83
CA LYS A 31 9.50 1.68 -13.83
C LYS A 31 9.75 2.17 -15.27
N GLY A 32 10.09 3.44 -15.47
CA GLY A 32 10.48 4.01 -16.76
C GLY A 32 9.37 4.71 -17.56
N GLY A 33 8.11 4.73 -17.08
CA GLY A 33 7.05 5.55 -17.69
C GLY A 33 7.33 7.05 -17.50
N GLU A 34 6.95 7.87 -18.49
CA GLU A 34 7.12 9.32 -18.46
C GLU A 34 5.87 10.03 -18.97
N GLU A 35 5.59 11.19 -18.39
CA GLU A 35 4.54 12.10 -18.82
C GLU A 35 5.07 13.52 -18.92
N LEU A 36 4.58 14.26 -19.91
CA LEU A 36 4.90 15.66 -20.12
C LEU A 36 3.63 16.43 -20.46
N TYR A 37 3.42 17.55 -19.79
CA TYR A 37 2.25 18.39 -19.97
C TYR A 37 2.65 19.86 -20.09
N ASP A 38 2.02 20.59 -21.02
CA ASP A 38 2.04 22.06 -21.09
C ASP A 38 0.84 22.59 -20.31
N VAL A 39 1.03 22.89 -19.03
CA VAL A 39 -0.05 23.32 -18.13
C VAL A 39 -0.64 24.69 -18.44
N LYS A 40 -0.02 25.44 -19.38
CA LYS A 40 -0.58 26.69 -19.89
C LYS A 40 -1.71 26.42 -20.88
N THR A 41 -1.56 25.41 -21.73
CA THR A 41 -2.53 25.06 -22.77
C THR A 41 -3.42 23.89 -22.38
N ASP A 42 -2.96 23.05 -21.47
CA ASP A 42 -3.67 21.89 -20.93
C ASP A 42 -3.64 21.90 -19.41
N ARG A 43 -4.47 22.75 -18.78
CA ARG A 43 -4.54 22.94 -17.34
C ARG A 43 -4.88 21.65 -16.57
N TYR A 44 -5.58 20.73 -17.21
CA TYR A 44 -6.05 19.49 -16.57
C TYR A 44 -5.16 18.28 -16.87
N GLU A 45 -4.05 18.49 -17.61
CA GLU A 45 -3.07 17.43 -17.87
C GLU A 45 -3.68 16.18 -18.55
N TRP A 46 -4.59 16.41 -19.50
CA TRP A 46 -5.28 15.33 -20.20
C TRP A 46 -4.47 14.74 -21.35
N ARG A 47 -3.51 15.51 -21.88
CA ARG A 47 -2.77 15.14 -23.10
C ARG A 47 -1.29 14.94 -22.77
N ASN A 48 -0.88 13.68 -22.57
CA ASN A 48 0.54 13.36 -22.42
C ASN A 48 1.31 13.62 -23.71
N LEU A 49 2.33 14.49 -23.66
CA LEU A 49 3.16 14.91 -24.78
C LEU A 49 4.51 14.16 -24.84
N ALA A 50 4.86 13.33 -23.84
CA ALA A 50 6.18 12.70 -23.72
C ALA A 50 6.55 11.80 -24.92
N GLY A 51 5.56 11.18 -25.57
CA GLY A 51 5.78 10.32 -26.76
C GLY A 51 5.91 11.07 -28.08
N GLN A 52 5.76 12.41 -28.12
CA GLN A 52 5.74 13.18 -29.35
C GLN A 52 7.12 13.75 -29.65
N LYS A 53 7.68 13.45 -30.85
CA LYS A 53 9.01 13.89 -31.29
C LYS A 53 9.22 15.41 -31.18
N LYS A 54 8.17 16.20 -31.43
CA LYS A 54 8.17 17.67 -31.34
C LYS A 54 8.63 18.18 -29.98
N TYR A 55 8.32 17.46 -28.90
CA TYR A 55 8.59 17.87 -27.50
C TYR A 55 9.84 17.22 -26.91
N LEU A 56 10.58 16.42 -27.69
CA LEU A 56 11.79 15.75 -27.23
C LEU A 56 12.83 16.73 -26.63
N PRO A 57 13.14 17.90 -27.24
CA PRO A 57 14.09 18.84 -26.61
C PRO A 57 13.63 19.35 -25.25
N THR A 58 12.34 19.62 -25.10
CA THR A 58 11.77 20.02 -23.79
C THR A 58 11.87 18.89 -22.77
N LEU A 59 11.55 17.67 -23.18
CA LEU A 59 11.63 16.50 -22.33
C LEU A 59 13.06 16.25 -21.85
N GLU A 60 14.06 16.34 -22.72
CA GLU A 60 15.48 16.18 -22.38
C GLU A 60 15.96 17.27 -21.42
N ARG A 61 15.57 18.51 -21.63
CA ARG A 61 15.85 19.61 -20.70
C ARG A 61 15.31 19.36 -19.32
N LEU A 62 14.08 18.84 -19.19
CA LEU A 62 13.47 18.54 -17.91
C LEU A 62 14.08 17.28 -17.26
N ARG A 63 14.44 16.26 -18.05
CA ARG A 63 15.19 15.09 -17.58
C ARG A 63 16.53 15.47 -16.96
N ALA A 64 17.21 16.47 -17.51
CA ALA A 64 18.49 16.96 -16.98
C ALA A 64 18.35 17.60 -15.58
N LEU A 65 17.16 18.11 -15.25
CA LEU A 65 16.84 18.68 -13.94
C LEU A 65 16.36 17.63 -12.92
N ALA A 66 16.19 16.38 -13.35
CA ALA A 66 15.68 15.30 -12.51
C ALA A 66 16.62 14.97 -11.35
N PRO A 67 16.10 14.56 -10.18
CA PRO A 67 16.92 14.08 -9.08
C PRO A 67 17.77 12.89 -9.52
N LYS A 68 19.08 12.95 -9.21
CA LYS A 68 20.03 11.86 -9.50
C LYS A 68 20.10 10.82 -8.38
N LYS A 69 19.62 11.17 -7.19
CA LYS A 69 19.64 10.31 -6.00
C LYS A 69 18.28 10.31 -5.34
N PHE A 70 17.83 9.15 -4.91
CA PHE A 70 16.58 8.96 -4.19
C PHE A 70 16.88 8.26 -2.87
N ALA A 71 16.17 8.67 -1.80
CA ALA A 71 16.24 7.95 -0.54
C ALA A 71 15.72 6.52 -0.74
N LYS A 72 16.36 5.55 -0.08
CA LYS A 72 15.83 4.18 -0.06
C LYS A 72 14.54 4.14 0.73
N LEU A 73 13.55 3.35 0.25
CA LEU A 73 12.37 3.03 1.04
C LEU A 73 12.81 2.28 2.30
N VAL A 74 12.65 2.92 3.44
CA VAL A 74 12.86 2.28 4.74
C VAL A 74 11.50 1.70 5.16
N LYS A 75 11.34 0.38 4.99
CA LYS A 75 10.19 -0.31 5.58
C LYS A 75 10.36 -0.30 7.10
N PRO A 76 9.33 0.07 7.89
CA PRO A 76 9.40 -0.02 9.33
C PRO A 76 9.76 -1.45 9.75
N LYS A 77 10.61 -1.59 10.76
CA LYS A 77 10.86 -2.91 11.37
C LYS A 77 9.54 -3.40 11.96
N VAL A 78 9.17 -4.64 11.69
CA VAL A 78 7.89 -5.21 12.13
C VAL A 78 7.69 -5.06 13.64
N ASP A 79 8.76 -5.21 14.42
CA ASP A 79 8.71 -5.09 15.88
C ASP A 79 8.38 -3.67 16.37
N THR A 80 8.59 -2.65 15.54
CA THR A 80 8.27 -1.25 15.87
C THR A 80 6.84 -0.87 15.48
N LEU A 81 6.12 -1.72 14.74
CA LEU A 81 4.74 -1.47 14.38
C LEU A 81 3.82 -1.63 15.60
N PRO A 82 2.80 -0.76 15.77
CA PRO A 82 1.82 -0.90 16.84
C PRO A 82 1.08 -2.24 16.72
N PRO A 83 0.86 -2.96 17.82
CA PRO A 83 0.12 -4.23 17.78
C PRO A 83 -1.38 -3.99 17.64
N LEU A 84 -2.03 -4.76 16.76
CA LEU A 84 -3.48 -4.88 16.74
C LEU A 84 -3.94 -5.77 17.92
N LYS A 85 -5.08 -5.44 18.49
CA LYS A 85 -5.68 -6.23 19.58
C LYS A 85 -6.24 -7.54 19.02
N TRP A 86 -5.77 -8.66 19.55
CA TRP A 86 -6.36 -9.96 19.30
C TRP A 86 -7.73 -10.06 19.97
N LYS A 87 -8.74 -10.51 19.22
CA LYS A 87 -10.11 -10.74 19.69
C LYS A 87 -10.44 -12.22 19.48
N PRO A 88 -10.37 -13.06 20.52
CA PRO A 88 -10.64 -14.49 20.41
C PRO A 88 -12.11 -14.76 20.08
N LEU A 89 -12.36 -15.83 19.31
CA LEU A 89 -13.69 -16.36 19.03
C LEU A 89 -13.88 -17.69 19.78
N ALA A 90 -15.01 -17.85 20.46
CA ALA A 90 -15.37 -19.07 21.18
C ALA A 90 -16.68 -19.63 20.62
N GLY A 91 -16.78 -20.96 20.55
CA GLY A 91 -17.98 -21.67 20.05
C GLY A 91 -18.34 -21.22 18.62
N ASP A 92 -19.61 -20.89 18.42
CA ASP A 92 -20.16 -20.47 17.12
C ASP A 92 -20.05 -18.97 16.87
N ALA A 93 -19.27 -18.23 17.67
CA ALA A 93 -19.10 -16.79 17.52
C ALA A 93 -18.46 -16.48 16.16
N LYS A 94 -18.99 -15.43 15.51
CA LYS A 94 -18.52 -14.97 14.18
C LYS A 94 -17.77 -13.66 14.31
N ALA A 95 -16.71 -13.50 13.49
CA ALA A 95 -16.08 -12.20 13.33
C ALA A 95 -17.06 -11.23 12.67
N PRO A 96 -17.07 -9.94 13.04
CA PRO A 96 -17.95 -8.96 12.43
C PRO A 96 -17.58 -8.70 10.96
N PRO A 97 -18.50 -8.14 10.15
CA PRO A 97 -18.18 -7.72 8.80
C PRO A 97 -17.23 -6.53 8.80
N SER A 98 -16.40 -6.44 7.77
CA SER A 98 -15.52 -5.28 7.54
C SER A 98 -16.32 -4.05 7.12
N LYS A 99 -15.84 -2.88 7.57
CA LYS A 99 -16.32 -1.55 7.12
C LYS A 99 -15.10 -0.74 6.62
N PRO A 100 -14.43 -1.20 5.55
CA PRO A 100 -13.19 -0.58 5.11
C PRO A 100 -13.43 0.81 4.51
N ASP A 101 -12.62 1.78 4.95
CA ASP A 101 -12.60 3.16 4.46
C ASP A 101 -11.16 3.71 4.49
N GLY A 102 -10.94 4.91 3.90
CA GLY A 102 -9.64 5.59 3.92
C GLY A 102 -8.57 4.99 3.01
N ASN A 103 -7.32 5.44 3.20
CA ASN A 103 -6.19 5.04 2.39
C ASN A 103 -5.63 3.67 2.78
N PRO A 104 -5.13 2.88 1.80
CA PRO A 104 -4.54 1.58 2.08
C PRO A 104 -3.16 1.70 2.75
N PHE A 105 -2.83 0.74 3.59
CA PHE A 105 -1.52 0.53 4.22
C PHE A 105 -1.31 -0.95 4.51
N ASP A 106 -0.09 -1.32 4.93
CA ASP A 106 0.24 -2.72 5.20
C ASP A 106 0.02 -3.06 6.68
N VAL A 107 -0.58 -4.23 6.93
CA VAL A 107 -0.58 -4.93 8.22
C VAL A 107 0.23 -6.23 8.09
N VAL A 108 1.12 -6.47 9.04
CA VAL A 108 1.94 -7.68 9.09
C VAL A 108 1.33 -8.67 10.07
N PHE A 109 0.82 -9.78 9.56
CA PHE A 109 0.31 -10.90 10.36
C PHE A 109 1.46 -11.81 10.76
N ILE A 110 1.55 -12.18 12.04
CA ILE A 110 2.63 -13.01 12.61
C ILE A 110 1.99 -14.19 13.29
N ASN A 111 2.27 -15.40 12.85
CA ASN A 111 1.79 -16.60 13.50
C ASN A 111 2.76 -17.08 14.58
N GLN A 112 2.48 -16.76 15.85
CA GLN A 112 3.25 -17.27 16.98
C GLN A 112 2.69 -18.59 17.55
N SER A 113 1.55 -19.08 17.02
CA SER A 113 1.00 -20.35 17.43
C SER A 113 1.83 -21.53 16.90
N LYS A 114 1.60 -22.72 17.46
CA LYS A 114 2.22 -23.97 16.98
C LYS A 114 1.49 -24.58 15.78
N ARG A 115 0.39 -23.98 15.33
CA ARG A 115 -0.48 -24.49 14.26
C ARG A 115 -0.34 -23.67 13.00
N LYS A 116 -0.56 -24.29 11.86
CA LYS A 116 -0.77 -23.59 10.61
C LYS A 116 -2.13 -22.91 10.64
N VAL A 117 -2.19 -21.63 10.33
CA VAL A 117 -3.43 -20.86 10.34
C VAL A 117 -3.73 -20.30 8.95
N GLU A 118 -5.00 -20.10 8.70
CA GLU A 118 -5.48 -19.47 7.49
C GLU A 118 -6.04 -18.08 7.80
N LEU A 119 -5.66 -17.10 6.99
CA LEU A 119 -6.07 -15.70 7.07
C LEU A 119 -7.25 -15.47 6.13
N PHE A 120 -8.35 -14.95 6.67
CA PHE A 120 -9.55 -14.60 5.93
C PHE A 120 -9.85 -13.10 6.07
N TRP A 121 -10.19 -12.47 4.97
CA TRP A 121 -10.85 -11.17 5.02
C TRP A 121 -12.36 -11.38 5.22
N MET A 122 -12.94 -10.70 6.20
CA MET A 122 -14.39 -10.64 6.38
C MET A 122 -14.94 -9.58 5.45
N ASP A 123 -15.74 -9.96 4.47
CA ASP A 123 -16.34 -8.99 3.56
C ASP A 123 -17.42 -8.13 4.26
N ARG A 124 -17.97 -7.17 3.53
CA ARG A 124 -18.99 -6.23 4.08
C ARG A 124 -20.30 -6.90 4.49
N THR A 125 -20.54 -8.13 4.04
CA THR A 125 -21.73 -8.93 4.37
C THR A 125 -21.44 -9.98 5.44
N GLY A 126 -20.19 -10.07 5.91
CA GLY A 126 -19.75 -11.09 6.89
C GLY A 126 -19.31 -12.41 6.26
N GLY A 127 -19.17 -12.46 4.94
CA GLY A 127 -18.62 -13.60 4.23
C GLY A 127 -17.11 -13.72 4.41
N ARG A 128 -16.59 -14.97 4.45
CA ARG A 128 -15.15 -15.26 4.57
C ARG A 128 -14.52 -15.33 3.18
N LYS A 129 -13.45 -14.58 2.95
CA LYS A 129 -12.64 -14.68 1.74
C LYS A 129 -11.22 -15.09 2.10
N PRO A 130 -10.72 -16.24 1.63
CA PRO A 130 -9.38 -16.73 1.96
C PRO A 130 -8.31 -15.86 1.29
N TYR A 131 -7.21 -15.64 2.01
CA TYR A 131 -6.08 -14.83 1.52
C TYR A 131 -4.75 -15.55 1.62
N ALA A 132 -4.40 -16.10 2.78
CA ALA A 132 -3.09 -16.70 2.98
C ALA A 132 -3.09 -17.83 4.00
N LEU A 133 -2.19 -18.79 3.82
CA LEU A 133 -1.80 -19.76 4.82
C LEU A 133 -0.51 -19.29 5.49
N ILE A 134 -0.51 -19.23 6.82
CA ILE A 134 0.65 -18.77 7.61
C ILE A 134 1.12 -19.91 8.51
N VAL A 135 2.29 -20.46 8.19
CA VAL A 135 2.89 -21.52 9.01
C VAL A 135 3.42 -20.96 10.34
N PRO A 136 3.64 -21.82 11.37
CA PRO A 136 4.22 -21.39 12.63
C PRO A 136 5.51 -20.59 12.47
N GLY A 137 5.62 -19.45 13.16
CA GLY A 137 6.76 -18.55 13.12
C GLY A 137 6.84 -17.65 11.87
N ALA A 138 6.01 -17.86 10.87
CA ALA A 138 6.02 -17.05 9.65
C ALA A 138 5.29 -15.72 9.79
N GLN A 139 5.61 -14.81 8.86
CA GLN A 139 4.98 -13.50 8.73
C GLN A 139 4.37 -13.36 7.33
N TYR A 140 3.25 -12.65 7.25
CA TYR A 140 2.58 -12.33 6.00
C TYR A 140 2.12 -10.86 6.01
N ALA A 141 2.61 -10.09 5.05
CA ALA A 141 2.21 -8.69 4.89
C ALA A 141 1.02 -8.58 3.94
N GLN A 142 -0.02 -7.90 4.38
CA GLN A 142 -1.24 -7.68 3.61
C GLN A 142 -1.59 -6.21 3.56
N GLN A 143 -1.77 -5.69 2.34
CA GLN A 143 -2.34 -4.36 2.17
C GLN A 143 -3.82 -4.38 2.56
N THR A 144 -4.22 -3.41 3.37
CA THR A 144 -5.57 -3.31 3.94
C THR A 144 -5.98 -1.85 4.11
N ARG A 145 -7.16 -1.62 4.69
CA ARG A 145 -7.70 -0.28 4.98
C ARG A 145 -8.23 -0.20 6.40
N PRO A 146 -8.38 1.00 6.99
CA PRO A 146 -9.08 1.18 8.26
C PRO A 146 -10.43 0.48 8.26
N GLY A 147 -10.82 -0.12 9.41
CA GLY A 147 -12.11 -0.81 9.55
C GLY A 147 -12.22 -2.17 8.87
N ALA A 148 -11.16 -2.68 8.25
CA ALA A 148 -11.12 -4.05 7.75
C ALA A 148 -11.03 -5.04 8.93
N VAL A 149 -11.70 -6.18 8.80
CA VAL A 149 -11.68 -7.28 9.76
C VAL A 149 -11.00 -8.48 9.14
N TRP A 150 -9.99 -8.99 9.81
CA TRP A 150 -9.20 -10.15 9.41
C TRP A 150 -9.35 -11.27 10.41
N MET A 151 -9.98 -12.36 9.98
CA MET A 151 -10.22 -13.53 10.81
C MET A 151 -9.10 -14.55 10.61
N ILE A 152 -8.76 -15.22 11.69
CA ILE A 152 -7.80 -16.33 11.72
C ILE A 152 -8.57 -17.62 12.06
N ALA A 153 -8.32 -18.66 11.26
CA ALA A 153 -8.84 -20.00 11.52
C ALA A 153 -7.71 -21.04 11.47
N GLU A 154 -7.96 -22.23 12.01
CA GLU A 154 -7.08 -23.38 11.84
C GLU A 154 -7.08 -23.80 10.37
N ALA A 155 -5.91 -24.12 9.81
CA ALA A 155 -5.78 -24.55 8.40
C ALA A 155 -6.06 -26.05 8.22
N GLU A 156 -7.07 -26.59 8.91
CA GLU A 156 -7.46 -28.00 8.84
C GLU A 156 -8.87 -28.15 8.32
N GLY A 157 -9.01 -28.87 7.18
CA GLY A 157 -10.29 -29.20 6.56
C GLY A 157 -11.01 -28.04 5.84
N LYS A 158 -12.21 -28.34 5.26
CA LYS A 158 -13.00 -27.37 4.47
C LYS A 158 -13.60 -26.21 5.26
N ALA A 159 -13.58 -26.27 6.60
CA ALA A 159 -14.11 -25.25 7.50
C ALA A 159 -13.29 -25.23 8.79
N GLY A 160 -12.03 -24.79 8.74
CA GLY A 160 -11.17 -24.68 9.90
C GLY A 160 -11.85 -23.90 11.03
N LYS A 161 -11.63 -24.34 12.28
CA LYS A 161 -12.18 -23.69 13.48
C LYS A 161 -11.70 -22.24 13.55
N SER A 162 -12.63 -21.30 13.69
CA SER A 162 -12.30 -19.89 13.92
C SER A 162 -11.61 -19.72 15.25
N LEU A 163 -10.43 -19.08 15.24
CA LEU A 163 -9.63 -18.85 16.46
C LEU A 163 -9.87 -17.44 17.02
N GLY A 164 -10.00 -16.45 16.14
CA GLY A 164 -10.16 -15.07 16.52
C GLY A 164 -10.02 -14.14 15.33
N TYR A 165 -9.99 -12.84 15.61
CA TYR A 165 -9.87 -11.83 14.57
C TYR A 165 -9.13 -10.58 15.03
N PHE A 166 -8.74 -9.77 14.06
CA PHE A 166 -8.20 -8.44 14.24
C PHE A 166 -9.09 -7.43 13.51
N GLU A 167 -9.28 -6.29 14.13
CA GLU A 167 -9.90 -5.11 13.52
C GLU A 167 -8.81 -4.08 13.24
N VAL A 168 -8.73 -3.63 12.01
CA VAL A 168 -7.66 -2.75 11.53
C VAL A 168 -7.97 -1.31 11.92
N GLY A 169 -7.02 -0.65 12.56
CA GLY A 169 -7.07 0.77 12.89
C GLY A 169 -6.76 1.65 11.67
N ASP A 170 -6.15 2.80 11.92
CA ASP A 170 -5.96 3.89 10.95
C ASP A 170 -4.54 3.92 10.32
N ARG A 171 -3.66 2.98 10.68
CA ARG A 171 -2.25 2.97 10.27
C ARG A 171 -1.66 1.58 10.19
N ALA A 172 -0.47 1.50 9.57
CA ALA A 172 0.33 0.28 9.54
C ALA A 172 0.52 -0.32 10.93
N ALA A 173 0.36 -1.64 11.05
CA ALA A 173 0.34 -2.35 12.31
C ALA A 173 0.86 -3.78 12.18
N ARG A 174 1.09 -4.45 13.32
CA ARG A 174 1.33 -5.89 13.37
C ARG A 174 0.17 -6.59 14.05
N ALA A 175 -0.23 -7.74 13.52
CA ALA A 175 -1.28 -8.61 14.03
C ALA A 175 -0.67 -9.93 14.48
N VAL A 176 -0.54 -10.13 15.77
CA VAL A 176 0.12 -11.32 16.33
C VAL A 176 -0.92 -12.35 16.73
N VAL A 177 -0.94 -13.50 16.06
CA VAL A 177 -1.71 -14.68 16.45
C VAL A 177 -1.02 -15.30 17.67
N PRO A 178 -1.67 -15.39 18.84
CA PRO A 178 -1.03 -15.85 20.07
C PRO A 178 -0.67 -17.34 20.03
N LYS A 179 0.19 -17.73 20.98
CA LYS A 179 0.64 -19.13 21.18
C LYS A 179 -0.51 -20.04 21.62
#